data_6ca52c83d8e95b32b29c9c3dd0244615
#
_entry.id   6ca52c83d8e95b32b29c9c3dd0244615
#
_cell.length_a   1.000
_cell.length_b   1.000
_cell.length_c   1.000
_cell.angle_alpha   90.00
_cell.angle_beta   90.00
_cell.angle_gamma   90.00
#
_symmetry.space_group_name_H-M   'P 1'
#
loop_
_entity.id
_entity.type
_entity.pdbx_description
1 polymer ?
#
loop_
_entity_poly.entity_id
_entity_poly.type
_entity_poly.pdbx_seq_one_letter_code
_entity_poly.pdbx_strand_id
1 'polypeptide(L)'
;MIKLLLVEDDASLRYIVQGGLEDMIGGYEVITAANGEEGLKQWKEQHPDVIVSDIEMPVMNGYEMVKRIRETDGETPILFSSALISPKDVVKGYEIGANNYIKKPFIPEELDAHVHALLKPVSYTHL
;
A
#
# COMPACT_ATOMS: atom_id res chain seq x y z
N MET A 1 6.66 8.40 13.40
CA MET A 1 6.77 7.06 12.80
C MET A 1 5.66 6.86 11.79
N ILE A 2 5.98 6.31 10.64
CA ILE A 2 4.98 6.05 9.59
C ILE A 2 4.28 4.73 9.88
N LYS A 3 2.96 4.78 10.03
CA LYS A 3 2.15 3.58 10.19
C LYS A 3 1.72 3.10 8.79
N LEU A 4 2.23 1.96 8.36
CA LEU A 4 2.00 1.40 7.04
C LEU A 4 1.22 0.09 7.14
N LEU A 5 0.11 0.00 6.44
CA LEU A 5 -0.65 -1.24 6.31
C LEU A 5 -0.20 -1.98 5.06
N LEU A 6 0.36 -3.17 5.24
CA LEU A 6 0.81 -4.03 4.16
C LEU A 6 -0.18 -5.18 3.99
N VAL A 7 -0.87 -5.20 2.87
CA VAL A 7 -1.85 -6.24 2.53
C VAL A 7 -1.22 -7.13 1.46
N GLU A 8 -0.82 -8.33 1.85
CA GLU A 8 -0.06 -9.25 1.00
C GLU A 8 -0.35 -10.69 1.44
N ASP A 9 -0.74 -11.55 0.52
CA ASP A 9 -1.06 -12.94 0.85
C ASP A 9 0.17 -13.84 1.03
N ASP A 10 1.31 -13.46 0.47
CA ASP A 10 2.56 -14.20 0.63
C ASP A 10 3.21 -13.88 1.99
N ALA A 11 3.19 -14.86 2.89
CA ALA A 11 3.72 -14.69 4.25
C ALA A 11 5.21 -14.37 4.26
N SER A 12 5.99 -14.96 3.36
CA SER A 12 7.42 -14.69 3.26
C SER A 12 7.68 -13.25 2.84
N LEU A 13 6.93 -12.76 1.87
CA LEU A 13 7.07 -11.39 1.41
C LEU A 13 6.64 -10.39 2.50
N ARG A 14 5.56 -10.68 3.23
CA ARG A 14 5.16 -9.85 4.38
C ARG A 14 6.30 -9.72 5.39
N TYR A 15 6.91 -10.85 5.72
CA TYR A 15 8.00 -10.88 6.70
C TYR A 15 9.21 -10.05 6.22
N ILE A 16 9.61 -10.24 4.96
CA ILE A 16 10.76 -9.53 4.38
C ILE A 16 10.51 -8.01 4.33
N VAL A 17 9.34 -7.60 3.88
CA VAL A 17 9.01 -6.18 3.77
C VAL A 17 8.90 -5.54 5.15
N GLN A 18 8.23 -6.21 6.09
CA GLN A 18 8.11 -5.70 7.45
C GLN A 18 9.47 -5.53 8.11
N GLY A 19 10.31 -6.56 8.05
CA GLY A 19 11.65 -6.49 8.62
C GLY A 19 12.51 -5.42 7.96
N GLY A 20 12.43 -5.32 6.64
CA GLY A 20 13.18 -4.31 5.90
C GLY A 20 12.80 -2.89 6.29
N LEU A 21 11.52 -2.62 6.43
CA LEU A 21 11.05 -1.28 6.78
C LEU A 21 11.26 -0.95 8.26
N GLU A 22 10.95 -1.89 9.14
CA GLU A 22 11.03 -1.63 10.59
C GLU A 22 12.45 -1.68 11.13
N ASP A 23 13.23 -2.69 10.72
CA ASP A 23 14.52 -2.96 11.34
C ASP A 23 15.71 -2.39 10.55
N MET A 24 15.68 -2.47 9.23
CA MET A 24 16.79 -2.03 8.39
C MET A 24 16.72 -0.55 8.05
N ILE A 25 15.57 -0.07 7.62
CA ILE A 25 15.36 1.33 7.28
C ILE A 25 15.02 2.14 8.53
N GLY A 26 14.05 1.65 9.29
CA GLY A 26 13.56 2.32 10.49
C GLY A 26 12.54 3.41 10.20
N GLY A 27 11.83 3.83 11.26
CA GLY A 27 10.82 4.85 11.15
C GLY A 27 9.44 4.37 10.76
N TYR A 28 9.22 3.07 10.74
CA TYR A 28 7.95 2.45 10.38
C TYR A 28 7.36 1.60 11.49
N GLU A 29 6.04 1.62 11.55
CA GLU A 29 5.25 0.61 12.24
C GLU A 29 4.44 -0.09 11.15
N VAL A 30 4.76 -1.34 10.84
CA VAL A 30 4.10 -2.08 9.76
C VAL A 30 3.02 -3.00 10.34
N ILE A 31 1.79 -2.77 9.89
CA ILE A 31 0.65 -3.63 10.22
C ILE A 31 0.41 -4.50 8.99
N THR A 32 0.23 -5.81 9.20
CA THR A 32 0.08 -6.75 8.10
C THR A 32 -1.33 -7.30 8.00
N ALA A 33 -1.73 -7.65 6.79
CA ALA A 33 -2.98 -8.35 6.52
C ALA A 33 -2.74 -9.32 5.35
N ALA A 34 -3.43 -10.45 5.36
CA ALA A 34 -3.21 -11.51 4.37
C ALA A 34 -4.17 -11.47 3.18
N ASN A 35 -5.20 -10.64 3.24
CA ASN A 35 -6.17 -10.48 2.16
C ASN A 35 -6.91 -9.15 2.32
N GLY A 36 -7.77 -8.84 1.36
CA GLY A 36 -8.49 -7.56 1.38
C GLY A 36 -9.47 -7.40 2.53
N GLU A 37 -10.08 -8.49 3.00
CA GLU A 37 -11.01 -8.44 4.13
C GLU A 37 -10.28 -8.07 5.42
N GLU A 38 -9.16 -8.73 5.70
CA GLU A 38 -8.30 -8.37 6.84
C GLU A 38 -7.76 -6.95 6.68
N GLY A 39 -7.41 -6.57 5.44
CA GLY A 39 -6.95 -5.22 5.15
C GLY A 39 -7.96 -4.16 5.52
N LEU A 40 -9.23 -4.38 5.18
CA LEU A 40 -10.30 -3.45 5.56
C LEU A 40 -10.44 -3.33 7.08
N LYS A 41 -10.36 -4.46 7.78
CA LYS A 41 -10.45 -4.47 9.24
C LYS A 41 -9.31 -3.65 9.85
N GLN A 42 -8.09 -3.90 9.39
CA GLN A 42 -6.92 -3.19 9.90
C GLN A 42 -6.96 -1.70 9.55
N TRP A 43 -7.43 -1.35 8.35
CA TRP A 43 -7.61 0.05 7.97
C TRP A 43 -8.55 0.77 8.93
N LYS A 44 -9.68 0.16 9.26
CA LYS A 44 -10.66 0.75 10.18
C LYS A 44 -10.13 0.90 11.60
N GLU A 45 -9.40 -0.09 12.08
CA GLU A 45 -8.92 -0.13 13.47
C GLU A 45 -7.65 0.69 13.68
N GLN A 46 -6.75 0.68 12.71
CA GLN A 46 -5.40 1.21 12.90
C GLN A 46 -5.18 2.60 12.31
N HIS A 47 -6.03 3.04 11.41
CA HIS A 47 -5.89 4.34 10.73
C HIS A 47 -4.47 4.55 10.17
N PRO A 48 -4.02 3.71 9.23
CA PRO A 48 -2.67 3.81 8.71
C PRO A 48 -2.44 5.11 7.93
N ASP A 49 -1.18 5.54 7.88
CA ASP A 49 -0.78 6.70 7.10
C ASP A 49 -0.69 6.38 5.62
N VAL A 50 -0.44 5.11 5.29
CA VAL A 50 -0.31 4.65 3.90
C VAL A 50 -0.67 3.17 3.84
N ILE A 51 -1.25 2.75 2.71
CA ILE A 51 -1.61 1.36 2.45
C ILE A 51 -0.83 0.87 1.23
N VAL A 52 -0.17 -0.28 1.39
CA VAL A 52 0.50 -0.98 0.29
C VAL A 52 -0.19 -2.32 0.13
N SER A 53 -0.77 -2.57 -1.03
CA SER A 53 -1.58 -3.77 -1.24
C SER A 53 -1.24 -4.49 -2.52
N ASP A 54 -1.14 -5.82 -2.44
CA ASP A 54 -1.19 -6.66 -3.62
C ASP A 54 -2.58 -6.57 -4.25
N ILE A 55 -2.69 -6.91 -5.51
CA ILE A 55 -3.97 -6.90 -6.24
C ILE A 55 -4.63 -8.28 -6.13
N GLU A 56 -3.91 -9.34 -6.53
CA GLU A 56 -4.45 -10.69 -6.54
C GLU A 56 -4.28 -11.34 -5.18
N MET A 57 -5.39 -11.53 -4.46
CA MET A 57 -5.39 -12.14 -3.14
C MET A 57 -6.66 -12.97 -2.97
N PRO A 58 -6.63 -14.03 -2.13
CA PRO A 58 -7.84 -14.80 -1.84
C PRO A 58 -8.81 -13.99 -0.99
N VAL A 59 -10.04 -14.44 -0.89
CA VAL A 59 -11.15 -13.89 -0.10
C VAL A 59 -11.64 -12.56 -0.67
N MET A 60 -10.78 -11.55 -0.71
CA MET A 60 -11.08 -10.25 -1.30
C MET A 60 -9.79 -9.70 -1.90
N ASN A 61 -9.82 -9.34 -3.17
CA ASN A 61 -8.63 -8.80 -3.85
C ASN A 61 -8.42 -7.32 -3.52
N GLY A 62 -7.27 -6.79 -3.96
CA GLY A 62 -6.90 -5.41 -3.67
C GLY A 62 -7.83 -4.37 -4.30
N TYR A 63 -8.34 -4.64 -5.49
CA TYR A 63 -9.27 -3.71 -6.15
C TYR A 63 -10.54 -3.53 -5.33
N GLU A 64 -11.14 -4.62 -4.88
CA GLU A 64 -12.36 -4.56 -4.08
C GLU A 64 -12.11 -3.88 -2.73
N MET A 65 -10.99 -4.18 -2.10
CA MET A 65 -10.62 -3.52 -0.84
C MET A 65 -10.51 -2.01 -1.01
N VAL A 66 -9.76 -1.55 -2.01
CA VAL A 66 -9.57 -0.12 -2.26
C VAL A 66 -10.88 0.57 -2.60
N LYS A 67 -11.72 -0.08 -3.40
CA LYS A 67 -13.04 0.43 -3.73
C LYS A 67 -13.86 0.72 -2.48
N ARG A 68 -13.86 -0.22 -1.53
CA ARG A 68 -14.58 -0.05 -0.27
C ARG A 68 -13.97 1.03 0.62
N ILE A 69 -12.65 1.10 0.68
CA ILE A 69 -11.97 2.17 1.43
C ILE A 69 -12.39 3.53 0.87
N ARG A 70 -12.39 3.67 -0.47
CA ARG A 70 -12.68 4.95 -1.12
C ARG A 70 -14.13 5.41 -0.98
N GLU A 71 -15.04 4.55 -0.55
CA GLU A 71 -16.40 4.96 -0.25
C GLU A 71 -16.47 6.00 0.89
N THR A 72 -15.52 5.93 1.83
CA THR A 72 -15.52 6.82 3.00
C THR A 72 -14.18 7.52 3.24
N ASP A 73 -13.11 7.12 2.57
CA ASP A 73 -11.77 7.65 2.77
C ASP A 73 -11.12 7.93 1.41
N GLY A 74 -11.14 9.19 1.01
CA GLY A 74 -10.51 9.62 -0.24
C GLY A 74 -9.07 10.09 -0.07
N GLU A 75 -8.52 10.07 1.15
CA GLU A 75 -7.26 10.74 1.43
C GLU A 75 -6.08 9.82 1.73
N THR A 76 -6.29 8.69 2.37
CA THR A 76 -5.18 7.78 2.69
C THR A 76 -4.48 7.32 1.40
N PRO A 77 -3.18 7.58 1.27
CA PRO A 77 -2.45 7.13 0.09
C PRO A 77 -2.45 5.62 -0.02
N ILE A 78 -2.70 5.11 -1.24
CA ILE A 78 -2.73 3.68 -1.52
C ILE A 78 -1.81 3.38 -2.69
N LEU A 79 -0.90 2.44 -2.46
CA LEU A 79 0.07 1.96 -3.44
C LEU A 79 -0.21 0.49 -3.72
N PHE A 80 -0.48 0.15 -4.97
CA PHE A 80 -0.58 -1.25 -5.38
C PHE A 80 0.79 -1.82 -5.69
N SER A 81 1.03 -3.07 -5.26
CA SER A 81 2.20 -3.85 -5.66
C SER A 81 1.74 -5.00 -6.55
N SER A 82 2.40 -5.22 -7.68
CA SER A 82 2.00 -6.28 -8.61
C SER A 82 3.17 -6.76 -9.44
N ALA A 83 3.18 -8.07 -9.74
CA ALA A 83 4.15 -8.66 -10.66
C ALA A 83 3.78 -8.34 -12.11
N LEU A 84 2.49 -8.15 -12.38
CA LEU A 84 1.97 -7.91 -13.72
C LEU A 84 1.32 -6.52 -13.76
N ILE A 85 2.03 -5.57 -14.37
CA ILE A 85 1.52 -4.21 -14.54
C ILE A 85 1.39 -3.95 -16.05
N SER A 86 0.17 -4.19 -16.57
CA SER A 86 -0.17 -3.82 -17.95
C SER A 86 -0.76 -2.40 -17.94
N PRO A 87 -0.78 -1.72 -19.10
CA PRO A 87 -1.43 -0.41 -19.18
C PRO A 87 -2.88 -0.42 -18.71
N LYS A 88 -3.63 -1.50 -18.99
CA LYS A 88 -5.02 -1.64 -18.53
C LYS A 88 -5.11 -1.74 -17.02
N ASP A 89 -4.20 -2.47 -16.39
CA ASP A 89 -4.18 -2.62 -14.93
C ASP A 89 -3.88 -1.29 -14.25
N VAL A 90 -2.94 -0.53 -14.81
CA VAL A 90 -2.60 0.79 -14.27
C VAL A 90 -3.80 1.72 -14.34
N VAL A 91 -4.46 1.79 -15.48
CA VAL A 91 -5.66 2.64 -15.66
C VAL A 91 -6.74 2.23 -14.67
N LYS A 92 -7.02 0.92 -14.59
CA LYS A 92 -8.05 0.39 -13.68
C LYS A 92 -7.75 0.75 -12.22
N GLY A 93 -6.51 0.58 -11.79
CA GLY A 93 -6.13 0.88 -10.41
C GLY A 93 -6.30 2.36 -10.07
N TYR A 94 -5.89 3.25 -10.95
CA TYR A 94 -6.07 4.69 -10.72
C TYR A 94 -7.55 5.08 -10.73
N GLU A 95 -8.36 4.51 -11.61
CA GLU A 95 -9.79 4.76 -11.63
C GLU A 95 -10.48 4.31 -10.34
N ILE A 96 -10.02 3.20 -9.75
CA ILE A 96 -10.55 2.69 -8.48
C ILE A 96 -10.13 3.59 -7.31
N GLY A 97 -8.98 4.22 -7.39
CA GLY A 97 -8.54 5.16 -6.37
C GLY A 97 -7.14 4.93 -5.82
N ALA A 98 -6.30 4.14 -6.49
CA ALA A 98 -4.91 4.02 -6.12
C ALA A 98 -4.14 5.29 -6.46
N ASN A 99 -3.10 5.58 -5.69
CA ASN A 99 -2.26 6.75 -5.90
C ASN A 99 -1.00 6.41 -6.71
N ASN A 100 -0.55 5.17 -6.64
CA ASN A 100 0.67 4.75 -7.34
C ASN A 100 0.76 3.23 -7.43
N TYR A 101 1.78 2.77 -8.16
CA TYR A 101 2.10 1.35 -8.35
C TYR A 101 3.58 1.12 -8.08
N ILE A 102 3.90 -0.06 -7.55
CA ILE A 102 5.27 -0.56 -7.50
C ILE A 102 5.29 -1.96 -8.10
N LYS A 103 6.25 -2.21 -8.98
CA LYS A 103 6.37 -3.49 -9.67
C LYS A 103 7.15 -4.48 -8.80
N LYS A 104 6.62 -5.69 -8.67
CA LYS A 104 7.33 -6.82 -8.03
C LYS A 104 8.31 -7.44 -9.04
N PRO A 105 9.48 -7.94 -8.60
CA PRO A 105 9.99 -7.82 -7.23
C PRO A 105 10.55 -6.43 -6.94
N PHE A 106 10.42 -6.00 -5.68
CA PHE A 106 11.00 -4.74 -5.24
C PHE A 106 11.75 -4.96 -3.91
N ILE A 107 12.65 -4.05 -3.60
CA ILE A 107 13.39 -4.07 -2.33
C ILE A 107 12.77 -3.05 -1.37
N PRO A 108 12.94 -3.21 -0.05
CA PRO A 108 12.37 -2.27 0.92
C PRO A 108 12.75 -0.82 0.69
N GLU A 109 13.97 -0.55 0.25
CA GLU A 109 14.45 0.81 -0.05
C GLU A 109 13.66 1.46 -1.18
N GLU A 110 13.26 0.68 -2.18
CA GLU A 110 12.44 1.19 -3.27
C GLU A 110 11.03 1.53 -2.78
N LEU A 111 10.45 0.66 -1.97
CA LEU A 111 9.15 0.92 -1.36
C LEU A 111 9.19 2.16 -0.47
N ASP A 112 10.25 2.29 0.34
CA ASP A 112 10.45 3.46 1.20
C ASP A 112 10.47 4.76 0.39
N ALA A 113 11.14 4.77 -0.76
CA ALA A 113 11.18 5.94 -1.63
C ALA A 113 9.79 6.30 -2.15
N HIS A 114 8.99 5.31 -2.57
CA HIS A 114 7.62 5.54 -3.03
C HIS A 114 6.74 6.08 -1.90
N VAL A 115 6.87 5.52 -0.70
CA VAL A 115 6.07 5.92 0.46
C VAL A 115 6.38 7.38 0.83
N HIS A 116 7.65 7.74 0.90
CA HIS A 116 8.04 9.12 1.21
C HIS A 116 7.56 10.11 0.15
N ALA A 117 7.59 9.72 -1.12
CA ALA A 117 7.06 10.57 -2.19
C ALA A 117 5.56 10.82 -2.03
N LEU A 118 4.80 9.77 -1.65
CA LEU A 118 3.36 9.88 -1.43
C LEU A 118 2.99 10.70 -0.19
N LEU A 119 3.80 10.61 0.86
CA LEU A 119 3.55 11.32 2.12
C LEU A 119 4.16 12.72 2.16
N LYS A 120 4.93 13.09 1.15
CA LYS A 120 5.55 14.40 1.09
C LYS A 120 4.49 15.49 1.00
N PRO A 121 4.53 16.49 1.89
CA PRO A 121 3.56 17.58 1.84
C PRO A 121 3.64 18.33 0.50
N VAL A 122 2.50 18.68 -0.04
CA VAL A 122 2.44 19.53 -1.23
C VAL A 122 2.89 20.92 -0.82
N SER A 123 3.89 21.47 -1.53
CA SER A 123 4.40 22.79 -1.25
C SER A 123 3.92 23.77 -2.32
N TYR A 124 3.38 24.89 -1.87
CA TYR A 124 2.94 25.95 -2.76
C TYR A 124 3.84 27.18 -2.70
N THR A 125 4.89 27.10 -1.89
CA THR A 125 5.72 28.28 -1.61
C THR A 125 6.65 28.67 -2.75
N HIS A 126 6.90 27.76 -3.64
CA HIS A 126 7.79 27.97 -4.78
C HIS A 126 7.09 28.53 -6.02
N LEU A 127 5.84 28.81 -5.90
CA LEU A 127 5.04 29.33 -7.01
C LEU A 127 5.37 30.77 -7.34
#